data_f44cb6e8e5c17a619101561acb3c8d8e
#
_entry.id   f44cb6e8e5c17a619101561acb3c8d8e
#
_cell.length_a   1.000
_cell.length_b   1.000
_cell.length_c   1.000
_cell.angle_alpha   90.00
_cell.angle_beta   90.00
_cell.angle_gamma   90.00
#
_symmetry.space_group_name_H-M   'P 1'
#
loop_
_entity.id
_entity.type
_entity.pdbx_description
1 polymer ?
#
loop_
_entity_poly.entity_id
_entity_poly.type
_entity_poly.pdbx_seq_one_letter_code
_entity_poly.pdbx_strand_id
1 'polypeptide(L)'
;MHPAPTDTRPRRSSPWLSALLLAILVGAVGGLVAWGLAGVPSGSNTADPGEGADFGPSRIVVDTPQLRAAKDEAGIEPCAPGPGTEPAEDGLPSLVLPCLGGGAGVDVASLRGPMVVNLWAEWCPPCARELPIYADFHDAHGDRVPVLGVNWSDPKPVAAIRMLGEHGATYPQLADTEVALSSPLRVRGMPVLVLIDADGAIAYNRAVEITSLEQLEGLVREHLGVEL
;
A
#
# COMPACT_ATOMS: atom_id res chain seq x y z
N MET A 1 26.48 9.32 -69.70
CA MET A 1 26.26 8.40 -68.54
C MET A 1 24.80 8.04 -68.51
N HIS A 2 24.48 6.82 -69.02
CA HIS A 2 23.10 6.30 -69.04
C HIS A 2 22.91 5.39 -67.81
N PRO A 3 21.83 5.49 -67.09
CA PRO A 3 21.52 4.51 -66.04
C PRO A 3 20.92 3.24 -66.63
N ALA A 4 21.35 2.08 -66.09
CA ALA A 4 20.92 0.75 -66.50
C ALA A 4 19.46 0.45 -66.01
N PRO A 5 18.70 -0.35 -66.79
CA PRO A 5 17.33 -0.72 -66.41
C PRO A 5 17.31 -1.80 -65.27
N THR A 6 16.47 -1.60 -64.26
CA THR A 6 16.19 -2.58 -63.24
C THR A 6 15.19 -3.62 -63.73
N ASP A 7 15.65 -4.89 -63.86
CA ASP A 7 14.84 -6.06 -64.24
C ASP A 7 13.98 -6.52 -63.04
N THR A 8 12.69 -6.24 -63.06
CA THR A 8 11.67 -6.74 -62.08
C THR A 8 10.95 -7.94 -62.66
N ARG A 9 11.51 -9.16 -62.49
CA ARG A 9 10.78 -10.38 -62.78
C ARG A 9 9.88 -10.79 -61.60
N PRO A 10 8.58 -11.08 -61.81
CA PRO A 10 7.71 -11.58 -60.75
C PRO A 10 8.09 -13.03 -60.39
N ARG A 11 8.34 -13.29 -59.08
CA ARG A 11 8.52 -14.64 -58.54
C ARG A 11 7.24 -15.43 -58.77
N ARG A 12 7.28 -16.46 -59.59
CA ARG A 12 6.22 -17.47 -59.74
C ARG A 12 6.12 -18.25 -58.43
N SER A 13 5.04 -18.07 -57.70
CA SER A 13 4.69 -18.91 -56.55
C SER A 13 4.36 -20.33 -57.04
N SER A 14 5.06 -21.32 -56.53
CA SER A 14 4.87 -22.73 -56.84
C SER A 14 3.51 -23.21 -56.29
N PRO A 15 2.62 -23.77 -57.13
CA PRO A 15 1.29 -24.23 -56.64
C PRO A 15 1.37 -25.39 -55.65
N TRP A 16 2.53 -26.04 -55.59
CA TRP A 16 2.76 -27.17 -54.68
C TRP A 16 2.89 -26.76 -53.21
N LEU A 17 3.40 -25.56 -52.92
CA LEU A 17 3.53 -25.05 -51.57
C LEU A 17 2.17 -24.68 -50.98
N SER A 18 1.25 -24.20 -51.81
CA SER A 18 -0.13 -23.88 -51.36
C SER A 18 -0.95 -25.12 -51.03
N ALA A 19 -0.74 -26.20 -51.80
CA ALA A 19 -1.42 -27.49 -51.52
C ALA A 19 -0.93 -28.17 -50.23
N LEU A 20 0.36 -28.04 -49.93
CA LEU A 20 0.96 -28.62 -48.71
C LEU A 20 0.47 -27.90 -47.44
N LEU A 21 0.33 -26.59 -47.48
CA LEU A 21 -0.21 -25.78 -46.35
C LEU A 21 -1.67 -26.09 -46.09
N LEU A 22 -2.47 -26.34 -47.12
CA LEU A 22 -3.90 -26.68 -46.95
C LEU A 22 -4.08 -28.07 -46.30
N ALA A 23 -3.23 -29.03 -46.66
CA ALA A 23 -3.25 -30.39 -46.08
C ALA A 23 -2.88 -30.41 -44.62
N ILE A 24 -1.92 -29.57 -44.16
CA ILE A 24 -1.51 -29.45 -42.76
C ILE A 24 -2.62 -28.79 -41.93
N LEU A 25 -3.32 -27.78 -42.48
CA LEU A 25 -4.42 -27.10 -41.76
C LEU A 25 -5.62 -28.03 -41.54
N VAL A 26 -5.99 -28.85 -42.51
CA VAL A 26 -7.11 -29.80 -42.40
C VAL A 26 -6.75 -30.94 -41.42
N GLY A 27 -5.50 -31.40 -41.37
CA GLY A 27 -5.02 -32.42 -40.44
C GLY A 27 -5.00 -31.91 -38.98
N ALA A 28 -4.66 -30.63 -38.75
CA ALA A 28 -4.61 -30.06 -37.40
C ALA A 28 -6.00 -29.85 -36.79
N VAL A 29 -7.00 -29.47 -37.60
CA VAL A 29 -8.37 -29.30 -37.13
C VAL A 29 -9.06 -30.64 -36.87
N GLY A 30 -8.78 -31.70 -37.68
CA GLY A 30 -9.32 -33.04 -37.48
C GLY A 30 -8.77 -33.70 -36.22
N GLY A 31 -7.50 -33.48 -35.88
CA GLY A 31 -6.84 -34.04 -34.69
C GLY A 31 -7.36 -33.47 -33.36
N LEU A 32 -7.71 -32.20 -33.34
CA LEU A 32 -8.25 -31.52 -32.15
C LEU A 32 -9.66 -31.94 -31.81
N VAL A 33 -10.50 -32.28 -32.79
CA VAL A 33 -11.88 -32.74 -32.57
C VAL A 33 -11.91 -34.20 -32.09
N ALA A 34 -10.97 -35.06 -32.55
CA ALA A 34 -10.91 -36.47 -32.12
C ALA A 34 -10.36 -36.65 -30.68
N TRP A 35 -9.56 -35.72 -30.18
CA TRP A 35 -9.01 -35.76 -28.81
C TRP A 35 -9.97 -35.22 -27.75
N GLY A 36 -10.96 -34.41 -28.16
CA GLY A 36 -11.99 -33.84 -27.27
C GLY A 36 -13.12 -34.78 -26.88
N LEU A 37 -13.22 -36.00 -27.50
CA LEU A 37 -14.30 -36.95 -27.25
C LEU A 37 -13.88 -38.22 -26.51
N ALA A 38 -12.58 -38.40 -26.22
CA ALA A 38 -12.07 -39.56 -25.48
C ALA A 38 -11.60 -39.14 -24.11
N GLY A 39 -12.44 -39.33 -23.11
CA GLY A 39 -12.02 -39.40 -21.71
C GLY A 39 -12.36 -38.17 -20.84
N VAL A 40 -13.64 -37.99 -20.54
CA VAL A 40 -14.01 -37.39 -19.27
C VAL A 40 -14.11 -38.54 -18.27
N PRO A 41 -13.16 -38.68 -17.30
CA PRO A 41 -13.38 -39.57 -16.18
C PRO A 41 -14.56 -38.99 -15.37
N SER A 42 -15.65 -39.74 -15.25
CA SER A 42 -16.70 -39.47 -14.26
C SER A 42 -16.11 -39.70 -12.87
N GLY A 43 -15.36 -38.71 -12.39
CA GLY A 43 -15.08 -38.55 -10.99
C GLY A 43 -16.32 -37.93 -10.36
N SER A 44 -17.07 -38.76 -9.65
CA SER A 44 -18.09 -38.32 -8.71
C SER A 44 -17.40 -37.62 -7.54
N ASN A 45 -16.99 -36.34 -7.73
CA ASN A 45 -16.75 -35.47 -6.61
C ASN A 45 -18.13 -35.10 -6.04
N THR A 46 -18.52 -35.82 -5.01
CA THR A 46 -19.47 -35.30 -4.03
C THR A 46 -18.82 -34.05 -3.45
N ALA A 47 -19.09 -32.90 -4.07
CA ALA A 47 -18.84 -31.62 -3.44
C ALA A 47 -19.67 -31.60 -2.15
N ASP A 48 -18.98 -31.57 -1.04
CA ASP A 48 -19.56 -31.29 0.27
C ASP A 48 -20.21 -29.89 0.18
N PRO A 49 -21.55 -29.74 0.40
CA PRO A 49 -22.21 -28.46 0.30
C PRO A 49 -21.95 -27.58 1.53
N GLY A 50 -20.80 -27.71 2.19
CA GLY A 50 -20.47 -27.07 3.46
C GLY A 50 -19.42 -25.95 3.42
N GLU A 51 -18.73 -25.74 2.30
CA GLU A 51 -17.79 -24.61 2.16
C GLU A 51 -18.44 -23.51 1.30
N GLY A 52 -19.39 -22.82 1.90
CA GLY A 52 -19.83 -21.53 1.40
C GLY A 52 -18.62 -20.63 1.30
N ALA A 53 -18.21 -20.23 0.08
CA ALA A 53 -17.26 -19.16 -0.10
C ALA A 53 -17.84 -17.96 0.65
N ASP A 54 -17.22 -17.62 1.78
CA ASP A 54 -17.51 -16.43 2.54
C ASP A 54 -17.05 -15.23 1.70
N PHE A 55 -17.96 -14.69 0.90
CA PHE A 55 -17.80 -13.42 0.19
C PHE A 55 -18.02 -12.24 1.14
N GLY A 56 -17.69 -12.41 2.43
CA GLY A 56 -17.55 -11.30 3.35
C GLY A 56 -16.49 -10.32 2.84
N PRO A 57 -16.55 -9.03 3.20
CA PRO A 57 -15.53 -8.08 2.82
C PRO A 57 -14.16 -8.64 3.23
N SER A 58 -13.23 -8.76 2.27
CA SER A 58 -11.88 -9.26 2.53
C SER A 58 -11.23 -8.36 3.57
N ARG A 59 -11.20 -8.79 4.83
CA ARG A 59 -10.49 -8.07 5.88
C ARG A 59 -9.02 -8.09 5.56
N ILE A 60 -8.44 -6.91 5.34
CA ILE A 60 -7.00 -6.76 5.16
C ILE A 60 -6.35 -7.13 6.50
N VAL A 61 -5.58 -8.22 6.49
CA VAL A 61 -4.85 -8.68 7.67
C VAL A 61 -3.49 -8.02 7.69
N VAL A 62 -3.22 -7.25 8.75
CA VAL A 62 -1.97 -6.48 8.90
C VAL A 62 -0.99 -7.09 9.91
N ASP A 63 -1.34 -8.24 10.48
CA ASP A 63 -0.52 -9.00 11.43
C ASP A 63 -0.44 -10.48 11.01
N THR A 64 0.61 -10.84 10.28
CA THR A 64 0.96 -12.21 9.90
C THR A 64 2.44 -12.45 10.16
N PRO A 65 2.92 -13.71 10.26
CA PRO A 65 4.35 -13.99 10.39
C PRO A 65 5.20 -13.34 9.30
N GLN A 66 4.69 -13.29 8.07
CA GLN A 66 5.37 -12.65 6.94
C GLN A 66 5.49 -11.14 7.13
N LEU A 67 4.42 -10.47 7.58
CA LEU A 67 4.41 -9.03 7.82
C LEU A 67 5.30 -8.65 9.01
N ARG A 68 5.34 -9.47 10.07
CA ARG A 68 6.25 -9.26 11.19
C ARG A 68 7.71 -9.35 10.74
N ALA A 69 8.06 -10.38 9.96
CA ALA A 69 9.42 -10.52 9.41
C ALA A 69 9.80 -9.33 8.51
N ALA A 70 8.89 -8.87 7.65
CA ALA A 70 9.14 -7.71 6.81
C ALA A 70 9.31 -6.42 7.62
N LYS A 71 8.52 -6.24 8.70
CA LYS A 71 8.64 -5.13 9.63
C LYS A 71 9.99 -5.12 10.34
N ASP A 72 10.43 -6.28 10.84
CA ASP A 72 11.72 -6.45 11.51
C ASP A 72 12.88 -6.16 10.55
N GLU A 73 12.79 -6.66 9.30
CA GLU A 73 13.80 -6.41 8.25
C GLU A 73 13.88 -4.92 7.87
N ALA A 74 12.73 -4.22 7.83
CA ALA A 74 12.67 -2.79 7.56
C ALA A 74 13.10 -1.92 8.76
N GLY A 75 13.33 -2.51 9.93
CA GLY A 75 13.72 -1.79 11.13
C GLY A 75 12.61 -0.90 11.72
N ILE A 76 11.33 -1.18 11.40
CA ILE A 76 10.21 -0.36 11.86
C ILE A 76 9.96 -0.60 13.35
N GLU A 77 9.94 0.46 14.12
CA GLU A 77 9.74 0.45 15.56
C GLU A 77 8.40 -0.16 15.98
N PRO A 78 8.33 -0.77 17.17
CA PRO A 78 7.07 -1.27 17.71
C PRO A 78 6.11 -0.12 18.04
N CYS A 79 4.80 -0.35 17.81
CA CYS A 79 3.79 0.58 18.29
C CYS A 79 3.67 0.53 19.80
N ALA A 80 3.59 1.69 20.43
CA ALA A 80 3.37 1.83 21.86
C ALA A 80 2.01 2.52 22.13
N PRO A 81 1.31 2.16 23.20
CA PRO A 81 0.09 2.88 23.61
C PRO A 81 0.44 4.32 23.96
N GLY A 82 -0.48 5.23 23.70
CA GLY A 82 -0.35 6.61 24.15
C GLY A 82 -0.42 6.70 25.69
N PRO A 83 0.14 7.76 26.29
CA PRO A 83 0.18 7.95 27.74
C PRO A 83 -1.16 8.42 28.31
N GLY A 84 -2.13 8.83 27.48
CA GLY A 84 -3.43 9.31 27.92
C GLY A 84 -4.34 8.18 28.41
N THR A 85 -5.06 8.43 29.51
CA THR A 85 -6.04 7.48 30.06
C THR A 85 -7.48 7.80 29.67
N GLU A 86 -7.72 9.03 29.22
CA GLU A 86 -9.02 9.53 28.77
C GLU A 86 -8.87 10.19 27.40
N PRO A 87 -9.92 10.20 26.57
CA PRO A 87 -9.90 10.94 25.29
C PRO A 87 -9.65 12.43 25.55
N ALA A 88 -8.81 13.03 24.71
CA ALA A 88 -8.58 14.48 24.75
C ALA A 88 -9.77 15.25 24.14
N GLU A 89 -10.08 16.42 24.70
CA GLU A 89 -11.01 17.34 24.05
C GLU A 89 -10.41 17.79 22.71
N ASP A 90 -11.20 17.80 21.65
CA ASP A 90 -10.74 18.08 20.29
C ASP A 90 -9.58 17.18 19.77
N GLY A 91 -9.39 16.02 20.39
CA GLY A 91 -8.37 15.02 20.03
C GLY A 91 -8.84 14.02 18.97
N LEU A 92 -8.03 12.98 18.79
CA LEU A 92 -8.40 11.85 17.95
C LEU A 92 -9.54 11.03 18.60
N PRO A 93 -10.37 10.35 17.78
CA PRO A 93 -11.50 9.57 18.28
C PRO A 93 -11.03 8.35 19.09
N SER A 94 -11.89 7.86 20.01
CA SER A 94 -11.65 6.57 20.67
C SER A 94 -11.80 5.44 19.67
N LEU A 95 -10.66 4.98 19.17
CA LEU A 95 -10.52 4.01 18.08
C LEU A 95 -9.20 3.26 18.22
N VAL A 96 -9.27 1.93 18.32
CA VAL A 96 -8.07 1.10 18.34
C VAL A 96 -7.66 0.74 16.92
N LEU A 97 -6.49 1.23 16.48
CA LEU A 97 -5.87 0.83 15.23
C LEU A 97 -4.81 -0.25 15.48
N PRO A 98 -4.78 -1.31 14.65
CA PRO A 98 -3.73 -2.32 14.72
C PRO A 98 -2.37 -1.74 14.31
N CYS A 99 -1.31 -2.27 14.88
CA CYS A 99 0.05 -1.97 14.44
C CYS A 99 0.33 -2.66 13.10
N LEU A 100 0.83 -1.93 12.11
CA LEU A 100 1.21 -2.46 10.81
C LEU A 100 2.40 -3.43 10.98
N GLY A 101 2.24 -4.64 10.48
CA GLY A 101 3.24 -5.70 10.65
C GLY A 101 3.21 -6.36 12.02
N GLY A 102 2.15 -6.18 12.80
CA GLY A 102 1.93 -6.86 14.08
C GLY A 102 2.42 -6.08 15.30
N GLY A 103 1.95 -6.53 16.46
CA GLY A 103 2.15 -5.89 17.76
C GLY A 103 0.83 -5.45 18.39
N ALA A 104 0.92 -4.73 19.52
CA ALA A 104 -0.26 -4.21 20.20
C ALA A 104 -0.95 -3.13 19.37
N GLY A 105 -2.29 -3.17 19.31
CA GLY A 105 -3.07 -2.07 18.77
C GLY A 105 -3.00 -0.85 19.69
N VAL A 106 -3.19 0.33 19.11
CA VAL A 106 -3.16 1.61 19.83
C VAL A 106 -4.51 2.29 19.77
N ASP A 107 -5.08 2.62 20.92
CA ASP A 107 -6.21 3.54 20.98
C ASP A 107 -5.69 4.96 20.67
N VAL A 108 -6.04 5.48 19.50
CA VAL A 108 -5.52 6.77 19.05
C VAL A 108 -6.01 7.94 19.92
N ALA A 109 -7.10 7.78 20.67
CA ALA A 109 -7.54 8.78 21.64
C ALA A 109 -6.59 8.92 22.83
N SER A 110 -5.72 7.91 23.08
CA SER A 110 -4.70 7.95 24.13
C SER A 110 -3.44 8.72 23.76
N LEU A 111 -3.28 9.09 22.48
CA LEU A 111 -2.10 9.80 22.03
C LEU A 111 -2.00 11.20 22.65
N ARG A 112 -0.80 11.56 23.02
CA ARG A 112 -0.44 12.89 23.52
C ARG A 112 0.81 13.35 22.80
N GLY A 113 0.85 14.64 22.49
CA GLY A 113 1.99 15.27 21.86
C GLY A 113 2.97 15.95 22.83
N PRO A 114 3.86 16.78 22.32
CA PRO A 114 3.89 17.17 20.90
C PRO A 114 4.19 15.98 19.99
N MET A 115 3.39 15.76 18.93
CA MET A 115 3.51 14.59 18.06
C MET A 115 3.16 14.92 16.60
N VAL A 116 3.87 14.30 15.68
CA VAL A 116 3.57 14.32 14.24
C VAL A 116 2.87 13.02 13.86
N VAL A 117 1.70 13.11 13.23
CA VAL A 117 1.00 11.95 12.66
C VAL A 117 0.87 12.14 11.16
N ASN A 118 1.42 11.18 10.40
CA ASN A 118 1.39 11.15 8.95
C ASN A 118 0.42 10.06 8.46
N LEU A 119 -0.68 10.44 7.79
CA LEU A 119 -1.52 9.48 7.06
C LEU A 119 -1.00 9.33 5.63
N TRP A 120 -0.72 8.09 5.24
CA TRP A 120 -0.11 7.76 3.95
C TRP A 120 -0.58 6.40 3.42
N ALA A 121 -0.27 6.08 2.15
CA ALA A 121 -0.55 4.78 1.56
C ALA A 121 0.48 4.43 0.46
N GLU A 122 0.68 3.13 0.20
CA GLU A 122 1.60 2.65 -0.86
C GLU A 122 1.19 3.14 -2.24
N TRP A 123 -0.11 3.18 -2.51
CA TRP A 123 -0.65 3.62 -3.80
C TRP A 123 -0.63 5.15 -4.01
N CYS A 124 -0.11 5.94 -3.06
CA CYS A 124 -0.12 7.40 -3.07
C CYS A 124 1.28 7.96 -3.45
N PRO A 125 1.52 8.39 -4.71
CA PRO A 125 2.84 8.86 -5.13
C PRO A 125 3.39 10.06 -4.35
N PRO A 126 2.60 11.09 -3.98
CA PRO A 126 3.12 12.15 -3.11
C PRO A 126 3.51 11.63 -1.73
N CYS A 127 2.78 10.65 -1.17
CA CYS A 127 3.14 10.05 0.12
C CYS A 127 4.54 9.40 0.07
N ALA A 128 4.86 8.66 -1.01
CA ALA A 128 6.17 8.05 -1.18
C ALA A 128 7.31 9.08 -1.20
N ARG A 129 7.07 10.28 -1.78
CA ARG A 129 8.10 11.34 -1.83
C ARG A 129 8.36 11.99 -0.48
N GLU A 130 7.37 12.03 0.40
CA GLU A 130 7.52 12.67 1.72
C GLU A 130 8.05 11.72 2.81
N LEU A 131 7.95 10.38 2.63
CA LEU A 131 8.44 9.42 3.63
C LEU A 131 9.89 9.66 4.08
N PRO A 132 10.87 9.94 3.19
CA PRO A 132 12.23 10.27 3.61
C PRO A 132 12.30 11.51 4.50
N ILE A 133 11.42 12.49 4.28
CA ILE A 133 11.41 13.72 5.08
C ILE A 133 10.92 13.45 6.51
N TYR A 134 9.92 12.59 6.67
CA TYR A 134 9.46 12.15 7.98
C TYR A 134 10.51 11.25 8.68
N ALA A 135 11.26 10.44 7.92
CA ALA A 135 12.38 9.68 8.45
C ALA A 135 13.47 10.61 8.98
N ASP A 136 13.91 11.60 8.19
CA ASP A 136 14.89 12.60 8.61
C ASP A 136 14.42 13.40 9.84
N PHE A 137 13.13 13.74 9.89
CA PHE A 137 12.53 14.42 11.05
C PHE A 137 12.54 13.52 12.30
N HIS A 138 12.18 12.25 12.14
CA HIS A 138 12.20 11.27 13.22
C HIS A 138 13.62 11.08 13.78
N ASP A 139 14.61 10.94 12.92
CA ASP A 139 16.02 10.78 13.31
C ASP A 139 16.56 12.02 14.05
N ALA A 140 16.14 13.22 13.64
CA ALA A 140 16.62 14.47 14.22
C ALA A 140 15.88 14.86 15.50
N HIS A 141 14.60 14.60 15.58
CA HIS A 141 13.71 15.19 16.59
C HIS A 141 12.77 14.20 17.30
N GLY A 142 12.77 12.90 16.91
CA GLY A 142 11.83 11.88 17.40
C GLY A 142 11.79 11.71 18.91
N ASP A 143 12.90 11.94 19.60
CA ASP A 143 12.98 11.92 21.08
C ASP A 143 12.12 13.02 21.74
N ARG A 144 11.90 14.13 21.07
CA ARG A 144 11.15 15.30 21.57
C ARG A 144 9.77 15.43 20.96
N VAL A 145 9.67 15.10 19.67
CA VAL A 145 8.44 15.17 18.87
C VAL A 145 8.32 13.86 18.09
N PRO A 146 7.77 12.80 18.70
CA PRO A 146 7.61 11.51 18.05
C PRO A 146 6.83 11.62 16.74
N VAL A 147 7.20 10.75 15.78
CA VAL A 147 6.46 10.57 14.53
C VAL A 147 5.68 9.26 14.61
N LEU A 148 4.45 9.28 14.16
CA LEU A 148 3.58 8.11 14.01
C LEU A 148 3.01 8.08 12.59
N GLY A 149 3.23 7.01 11.86
CA GLY A 149 2.58 6.78 10.58
C GLY A 149 1.23 6.08 10.76
N VAL A 150 0.31 6.40 9.86
CA VAL A 150 -0.95 5.67 9.71
C VAL A 150 -1.08 5.27 8.24
N ASN A 151 -0.85 4.00 7.96
CA ASN A 151 -1.10 3.41 6.65
C ASN A 151 -2.61 3.32 6.42
N TRP A 152 -3.13 4.18 5.53
CA TRP A 152 -4.56 4.42 5.37
C TRP A 152 -5.11 3.81 4.09
N SER A 153 -6.21 3.03 4.21
CA SER A 153 -6.91 2.44 3.05
C SER A 153 -5.98 1.68 2.08
N ASP A 154 -5.01 0.95 2.64
CA ASP A 154 -3.98 0.28 1.84
C ASP A 154 -4.23 -1.23 1.76
N PRO A 155 -4.54 -1.77 0.56
CA PRO A 155 -4.80 -3.19 0.40
C PRO A 155 -3.53 -4.05 0.33
N LYS A 156 -2.32 -3.45 0.35
CA LYS A 156 -1.05 -4.14 0.12
C LYS A 156 -0.05 -3.96 1.27
N PRO A 157 -0.32 -4.45 2.48
CA PRO A 157 0.50 -4.19 3.66
C PRO A 157 1.97 -4.63 3.50
N VAL A 158 2.27 -5.67 2.72
CA VAL A 158 3.66 -6.10 2.43
C VAL A 158 4.38 -5.05 1.59
N ALA A 159 3.73 -4.49 0.57
CA ALA A 159 4.30 -3.45 -0.27
C ALA A 159 4.48 -2.14 0.51
N ALA A 160 3.53 -1.83 1.41
CA ALA A 160 3.61 -0.69 2.30
C ALA A 160 4.83 -0.78 3.24
N ILE A 161 5.03 -1.91 3.92
CA ILE A 161 6.21 -2.13 4.79
C ILE A 161 7.52 -2.03 3.99
N ARG A 162 7.56 -2.63 2.79
CA ARG A 162 8.75 -2.52 1.93
C ARG A 162 9.05 -1.08 1.55
N MET A 163 8.03 -0.29 1.18
CA MET A 163 8.19 1.14 0.87
C MET A 163 8.77 1.91 2.05
N LEU A 164 8.31 1.64 3.29
CA LEU A 164 8.89 2.26 4.49
C LEU A 164 10.39 1.95 4.59
N GLY A 165 10.80 0.67 4.45
CA GLY A 165 12.21 0.27 4.48
C GLY A 165 13.04 0.91 3.36
N GLU A 166 12.50 0.99 2.13
CA GLU A 166 13.17 1.64 1.00
C GLU A 166 13.41 3.14 1.23
N HIS A 167 12.59 3.79 2.06
CA HIS A 167 12.68 5.21 2.38
C HIS A 167 13.25 5.50 3.79
N GLY A 168 13.72 4.48 4.51
CA GLY A 168 14.29 4.65 5.86
C GLY A 168 13.29 5.09 6.93
N ALA A 169 11.98 4.93 6.68
CA ALA A 169 10.92 5.35 7.59
C ALA A 169 10.72 4.29 8.69
N THR A 170 11.54 4.37 9.74
CA THR A 170 11.58 3.39 10.85
C THR A 170 10.61 3.70 11.99
N TYR A 171 10.03 4.88 12.05
CA TYR A 171 9.07 5.26 13.11
C TYR A 171 7.83 4.36 13.12
N PRO A 172 7.12 4.23 14.28
CA PRO A 172 5.98 3.33 14.44
C PRO A 172 4.87 3.57 13.41
N GLN A 173 4.21 2.47 12.97
CA GLN A 173 3.19 2.50 11.93
C GLN A 173 1.91 1.80 12.38
N LEU A 174 0.79 2.50 12.37
CA LEU A 174 -0.54 1.93 12.52
C LEU A 174 -1.15 1.64 11.13
N ALA A 175 -2.22 0.86 11.10
CA ALA A 175 -2.99 0.59 9.89
C ALA A 175 -4.47 0.92 10.10
N ASP A 176 -5.01 1.82 9.27
CA ASP A 176 -6.44 2.12 9.18
C ASP A 176 -7.02 1.53 7.89
N THR A 177 -7.21 0.22 7.89
CA THR A 177 -7.71 -0.53 6.74
C THR A 177 -9.20 -0.30 6.47
N GLU A 178 -9.93 0.15 7.47
CA GLU A 178 -11.37 0.40 7.41
C GLU A 178 -11.72 1.89 7.22
N VAL A 179 -10.69 2.73 7.00
CA VAL A 179 -10.79 4.19 6.82
C VAL A 179 -11.55 4.91 7.95
N ALA A 180 -11.41 4.38 9.17
CA ALA A 180 -12.15 4.86 10.33
C ALA A 180 -11.81 6.32 10.70
N LEU A 181 -10.58 6.78 10.39
CA LEU A 181 -10.15 8.17 10.58
C LEU A 181 -10.68 9.13 9.49
N SER A 182 -11.31 8.61 8.42
CA SER A 182 -11.76 9.44 7.29
C SER A 182 -12.72 10.56 7.72
N SER A 183 -13.76 10.22 8.48
CA SER A 183 -14.77 11.17 8.95
C SER A 183 -14.23 12.11 10.06
N PRO A 184 -13.60 11.60 11.14
CA PRO A 184 -13.06 12.45 12.20
C PRO A 184 -12.04 13.47 11.70
N LEU A 185 -11.11 13.07 10.84
CA LEU A 185 -10.08 13.94 10.28
C LEU A 185 -10.51 14.66 8.99
N ARG A 186 -11.74 14.41 8.51
CA ARG A 186 -12.27 14.97 7.25
C ARG A 186 -11.32 14.74 6.08
N VAL A 187 -10.76 13.52 5.98
CA VAL A 187 -9.81 13.14 4.92
C VAL A 187 -10.48 13.28 3.55
N ARG A 188 -9.95 14.17 2.71
CA ARG A 188 -10.45 14.41 1.35
C ARG A 188 -9.43 14.06 0.27
N GLY A 189 -8.22 13.71 0.67
CA GLY A 189 -7.10 13.37 -0.19
C GLY A 189 -5.89 13.01 0.65
N MET A 190 -4.88 12.46 0.02
CA MET A 190 -3.64 12.02 0.65
C MET A 190 -2.45 12.75 0.04
N PRO A 191 -1.38 12.96 0.80
CA PRO A 191 -1.18 12.64 2.22
C PRO A 191 -1.91 13.58 3.16
N VAL A 192 -1.98 13.23 4.46
CA VAL A 192 -2.53 14.11 5.51
C VAL A 192 -1.52 14.23 6.64
N LEU A 193 -1.19 15.46 7.01
CA LEU A 193 -0.44 15.78 8.22
C LEU A 193 -1.39 16.18 9.34
N VAL A 194 -1.24 15.52 10.50
CA VAL A 194 -1.89 15.87 11.75
C VAL A 194 -0.82 16.18 12.79
N LEU A 195 -0.94 17.29 13.50
CA LEU A 195 -0.10 17.62 14.64
C LEU A 195 -0.95 17.57 15.90
N ILE A 196 -0.47 16.86 16.91
CA ILE A 196 -1.11 16.67 18.21
C ILE A 196 -0.31 17.43 19.26
N ASP A 197 -0.97 18.25 20.04
CA ASP A 197 -0.34 19.00 21.14
C ASP A 197 -0.15 18.17 22.40
N ALA A 198 0.44 18.75 23.44
CA ALA A 198 0.73 18.10 24.71
C ALA A 198 -0.51 17.57 25.44
N ASP A 199 -1.66 18.19 25.24
CA ASP A 199 -2.92 17.81 25.85
C ASP A 199 -3.65 16.73 25.03
N GLY A 200 -3.19 16.46 23.82
CA GLY A 200 -3.75 15.48 22.90
C GLY A 200 -4.76 16.06 21.91
N ALA A 201 -4.94 17.39 21.89
CA ALA A 201 -5.80 18.04 20.92
C ALA A 201 -5.12 18.14 19.55
N ILE A 202 -5.93 18.19 18.50
CA ILE A 202 -5.46 18.34 17.12
C ILE A 202 -5.17 19.82 16.85
N ALA A 203 -3.89 20.20 16.94
CA ALA A 203 -3.43 21.56 16.66
C ALA A 203 -3.39 21.88 15.14
N TYR A 204 -3.18 20.86 14.31
CA TYR A 204 -3.15 21.02 12.85
C TYR A 204 -3.66 19.74 12.16
N ASN A 205 -4.45 19.90 11.11
CA ASN A 205 -4.94 18.79 10.28
C ASN A 205 -5.19 19.26 8.86
N ARG A 206 -4.32 18.86 7.92
CA ARG A 206 -4.42 19.25 6.50
C ARG A 206 -3.99 18.13 5.56
N ALA A 207 -4.69 18.03 4.43
CA ALA A 207 -4.21 17.29 3.27
C ALA A 207 -3.15 18.16 2.56
N VAL A 208 -1.87 17.85 2.80
CA VAL A 208 -0.73 18.62 2.27
C VAL A 208 0.46 17.70 2.08
N GLU A 209 1.13 17.78 0.95
CA GLU A 209 2.42 17.12 0.72
C GLU A 209 3.53 17.93 1.39
N ILE A 210 4.31 17.28 2.24
CA ILE A 210 5.52 17.85 2.83
C ILE A 210 6.67 17.67 1.85
N THR A 211 7.31 18.76 1.46
CA THR A 211 8.33 18.77 0.40
C THR A 211 9.75 19.03 0.91
N SER A 212 9.91 19.37 2.20
CA SER A 212 11.22 19.54 2.83
C SER A 212 11.12 19.37 4.35
N LEU A 213 12.25 18.98 4.96
CA LEU A 213 12.40 18.90 6.42
C LEU A 213 12.11 20.27 7.08
N GLU A 214 12.64 21.35 6.51
CA GLU A 214 12.43 22.71 6.98
C GLU A 214 10.94 23.10 7.03
N GLN A 215 10.16 22.67 6.02
CA GLN A 215 8.71 22.89 6.00
C GLN A 215 8.03 22.17 7.18
N LEU A 216 8.36 20.90 7.42
CA LEU A 216 7.79 20.11 8.52
C LEU A 216 8.17 20.72 9.87
N GLU A 217 9.44 21.05 10.08
CA GLU A 217 9.92 21.71 11.28
C GLU A 217 9.22 23.06 11.52
N GLY A 218 9.01 23.84 10.45
CA GLY A 218 8.29 25.12 10.53
C GLY A 218 6.87 24.94 11.03
N LEU A 219 6.12 23.97 10.48
CA LEU A 219 4.76 23.65 10.91
C LEU A 219 4.71 23.15 12.36
N VAL A 220 5.67 22.32 12.76
CA VAL A 220 5.78 21.82 14.15
C VAL A 220 6.03 22.97 15.12
N ARG A 221 6.98 23.88 14.84
CA ARG A 221 7.22 25.06 15.67
C ARG A 221 6.01 25.96 15.77
N GLU A 222 5.35 26.23 14.62
CA GLU A 222 4.20 27.13 14.54
C GLU A 222 2.98 26.63 15.32
N HIS A 223 2.67 25.34 15.19
CA HIS A 223 1.42 24.79 15.71
C HIS A 223 1.57 24.09 17.06
N LEU A 224 2.75 23.58 17.40
CA LEU A 224 2.99 22.90 18.68
C LEU A 224 3.80 23.75 19.67
N GLY A 225 4.36 24.88 19.23
CA GLY A 225 5.11 25.79 20.10
C GLY A 225 6.41 25.20 20.68
N VAL A 226 6.98 24.19 20.00
CA VAL A 226 8.18 23.49 20.47
C VAL A 226 9.44 24.00 19.77
N GLU A 227 10.54 24.03 20.52
CA GLU A 227 11.87 24.26 19.96
C GLU A 227 12.48 22.93 19.48
N LEU A 228 12.95 22.87 18.24
CA LEU A 228 13.51 21.67 17.61
C LEU A 228 15.05 21.68 17.63
#